data_df1a2a78ce02481614e27e285926de88
#
_entry.id   df1a2a78ce02481614e27e285926de88
#
_cell.length_a   1.000
_cell.length_b   1.000
_cell.length_c   1.000
_cell.angle_alpha   90.00
_cell.angle_beta   90.00
_cell.angle_gamma   90.00
#
_symmetry.space_group_name_H-M   'P 1'
#
loop_
_entity.id
_entity.type
_entity.pdbx_description
1 polymer ?
#
loop_
_entity_poly.entity_id
_entity_poly.type
_entity_poly.pdbx_seq_one_letter_code
_entity_poly.pdbx_strand_id
1 'polypeptide(L)'
;AQVLTTLNADVILLTGIDFDLRGQTLASFAAKITGPPYPYLLALRPNTGVATGLDLDGNGRFGEPRDAMAYGRFAGQAGMAVLSRLPIDTAQIRDFSGFLWQDLPHNLAPVGTPAMQRLSTSGHYEVPIILPDGHRLRLLAYYATPPVFDGPEDRNGRRNHDETAFWLRLLTGQLPIPPPEPPFALLGQSNLDP
;
A
#
# COMPACT_ATOMS: atom_id res chain seq x y z
N ALA A 1 12.16 -15.47 6.16
CA ALA A 1 13.44 -14.97 6.70
C ALA A 1 14.61 -15.43 5.84
N GLN A 2 14.76 -16.75 5.54
CA GLN A 2 15.92 -17.29 4.81
C GLN A 2 16.17 -16.62 3.44
N VAL A 3 15.13 -16.41 2.63
CA VAL A 3 15.24 -15.69 1.35
C VAL A 3 15.80 -14.29 1.54
N LEU A 4 15.31 -13.55 2.54
CA LEU A 4 15.76 -12.18 2.82
C LEU A 4 17.22 -12.15 3.32
N THR A 5 17.63 -13.16 4.08
CA THR A 5 19.04 -13.34 4.47
C THR A 5 19.93 -13.52 3.24
N THR A 6 19.50 -14.31 2.27
CA THR A 6 20.26 -14.54 1.03
C THR A 6 20.30 -13.30 0.13
N LEU A 7 19.19 -12.55 0.02
CA LEU A 7 19.12 -11.31 -0.76
C LEU A 7 20.03 -10.22 -0.19
N ASN A 8 20.18 -10.18 1.13
CA ASN A 8 21.06 -9.23 1.84
C ASN A 8 20.89 -7.75 1.40
N ALA A 9 19.66 -7.36 1.02
CA ALA A 9 19.35 -6.02 0.56
C ALA A 9 19.36 -5.00 1.71
N ASP A 10 19.78 -3.76 1.47
CA ASP A 10 19.79 -2.71 2.49
C ASP A 10 18.41 -2.19 2.82
N VAL A 11 17.48 -2.22 1.85
CA VAL A 11 16.09 -1.82 2.01
C VAL A 11 15.18 -2.87 1.41
N ILE A 12 14.15 -3.27 2.15
CA ILE A 12 13.18 -4.30 1.75
C ILE A 12 11.78 -3.76 1.93
N LEU A 13 10.96 -3.83 0.89
CA LEU A 13 9.53 -3.68 0.98
C LEU A 13 8.90 -5.08 1.15
N LEU A 14 8.11 -5.25 2.20
CA LEU A 14 7.27 -6.42 2.43
C LEU A 14 5.83 -6.09 2.07
N THR A 15 5.15 -6.99 1.38
CA THR A 15 3.71 -6.96 1.12
C THR A 15 3.03 -8.11 1.85
N GLY A 16 1.75 -7.95 2.20
CA GLY A 16 0.97 -8.99 2.85
C GLY A 16 1.31 -9.22 4.33
N ILE A 17 1.98 -8.28 4.98
CA ILE A 17 2.25 -8.34 6.42
C ILE A 17 1.14 -7.63 7.21
N ASP A 18 0.66 -8.27 8.28
CA ASP A 18 -0.37 -7.67 9.13
C ASP A 18 0.20 -6.49 9.93
N PHE A 19 -0.55 -5.41 9.96
CA PHE A 19 -0.23 -4.21 10.74
C PHE A 19 -0.72 -4.37 12.17
N ASP A 20 0.14 -4.09 13.14
CA ASP A 20 -0.24 -3.88 14.52
C ASP A 20 0.30 -2.56 15.06
N LEU A 21 -0.46 -1.93 15.96
CA LEU A 21 -0.15 -0.60 16.51
C LEU A 21 1.16 -0.53 17.29
N ARG A 22 1.67 -1.66 17.76
CA ARG A 22 2.90 -1.74 18.54
C ARG A 22 4.10 -2.15 17.71
N GLY A 23 3.90 -2.50 16.44
CA GLY A 23 4.95 -2.95 15.53
C GLY A 23 5.60 -4.29 15.91
N GLN A 24 4.94 -5.07 16.78
CA GLN A 24 5.51 -6.32 17.29
C GLN A 24 5.60 -7.39 16.21
N THR A 25 4.62 -7.44 15.31
CA THR A 25 4.63 -8.38 14.17
C THR A 25 5.87 -8.16 13.31
N LEU A 26 6.11 -6.91 12.90
CA LEU A 26 7.25 -6.56 12.06
C LEU A 26 8.59 -6.77 12.79
N ALA A 27 8.68 -6.35 14.05
CA ALA A 27 9.89 -6.53 14.85
C ALA A 27 10.23 -8.02 15.05
N SER A 28 9.21 -8.85 15.37
CA SER A 28 9.39 -10.30 15.52
C SER A 28 9.78 -10.99 14.20
N PHE A 29 9.29 -10.48 13.08
CA PHE A 29 9.67 -10.97 11.76
C PHE A 29 11.13 -10.57 11.44
N ALA A 30 11.50 -9.31 11.63
CA ALA A 30 12.83 -8.81 11.37
C ALA A 30 13.91 -9.52 12.21
N ALA A 31 13.61 -9.85 13.48
CA ALA A 31 14.50 -10.58 14.37
C ALA A 31 14.84 -12.02 13.89
N LYS A 32 14.07 -12.58 12.95
CA LYS A 32 14.33 -13.90 12.35
C LYS A 32 15.25 -13.85 11.13
N ILE A 33 15.58 -12.66 10.64
CA ILE A 33 16.50 -12.47 9.52
C ILE A 33 17.91 -12.48 10.08
N THR A 34 18.75 -13.41 9.61
CA THR A 34 20.15 -13.48 10.03
C THR A 34 21.02 -12.57 9.17
N GLY A 35 22.12 -12.08 9.73
CA GLY A 35 23.02 -11.14 9.07
C GLY A 35 22.94 -9.73 9.67
N PRO A 36 23.39 -8.68 8.94
CA PRO A 36 23.31 -7.31 9.42
C PRO A 36 21.87 -6.91 9.77
N PRO A 37 21.61 -6.30 10.93
CA PRO A 37 20.26 -5.99 11.38
C PRO A 37 19.60 -4.89 10.54
N TYR A 38 18.28 -4.83 10.61
CA TYR A 38 17.45 -3.74 10.08
C TYR A 38 16.98 -2.85 11.23
N PRO A 39 17.73 -1.81 11.60
CA PRO A 39 17.38 -0.96 12.74
C PRO A 39 16.17 -0.06 12.50
N TYR A 40 15.81 0.16 11.22
CA TYR A 40 14.68 1.01 10.85
C TYR A 40 13.54 0.15 10.30
N LEU A 41 12.46 0.10 11.07
CA LEU A 41 11.27 -0.67 10.76
C LEU A 41 10.08 0.27 10.64
N LEU A 42 9.37 0.21 9.51
CA LEU A 42 8.18 1.03 9.25
C LEU A 42 7.04 0.12 8.78
N ALA A 43 5.99 -0.01 9.56
CA ALA A 43 4.73 -0.61 9.14
C ALA A 43 3.70 0.50 8.88
N LEU A 44 2.97 0.39 7.77
CA LEU A 44 1.99 1.39 7.33
C LEU A 44 0.60 0.77 7.41
N ARG A 45 -0.35 1.51 7.99
CA ARG A 45 -1.70 1.01 8.22
C ARG A 45 -2.46 0.91 6.89
N PRO A 46 -2.89 -0.31 6.48
CA PRO A 46 -3.60 -0.50 5.22
C PRO A 46 -5.08 -0.11 5.33
N ASN A 47 -5.74 0.00 4.18
CA ASN A 47 -7.18 0.13 4.07
C ASN A 47 -7.93 -1.20 4.23
N THR A 48 -7.23 -2.33 4.10
CA THR A 48 -7.81 -3.67 4.27
C THR A 48 -8.43 -3.82 5.65
N GLY A 49 -9.68 -4.29 5.66
CA GLY A 49 -10.46 -4.51 6.88
C GLY A 49 -10.92 -3.25 7.61
N VAL A 50 -10.70 -2.04 7.07
CA VAL A 50 -11.23 -0.81 7.66
C VAL A 50 -12.73 -0.74 7.39
N ALA A 51 -13.54 -0.73 8.46
CA ALA A 51 -14.99 -0.69 8.35
C ALA A 51 -15.49 0.57 7.63
N THR A 52 -16.42 0.40 6.68
CA THR A 52 -17.09 1.51 6.00
C THR A 52 -18.40 1.93 6.69
N GLY A 53 -19.03 1.01 7.43
CA GLY A 53 -20.37 1.19 7.97
C GLY A 53 -21.48 1.02 6.92
N LEU A 54 -21.14 0.58 5.70
CA LEU A 54 -22.07 0.35 4.61
C LEU A 54 -22.18 -1.14 4.31
N ASP A 55 -23.31 -1.56 3.75
CA ASP A 55 -23.51 -2.85 3.10
C ASP A 55 -23.07 -2.67 1.63
N LEU A 56 -21.84 -3.02 1.31
CA LEU A 56 -21.24 -2.74 -0.01
C LEU A 56 -21.62 -3.79 -1.06
N ASP A 57 -21.99 -4.99 -0.66
CA ASP A 57 -22.40 -6.06 -1.57
C ASP A 57 -23.93 -6.26 -1.64
N GLY A 58 -24.71 -5.48 -0.85
CA GLY A 58 -26.15 -5.45 -0.90
C GLY A 58 -26.84 -6.71 -0.34
N ASN A 59 -26.14 -7.48 0.51
CA ASN A 59 -26.66 -8.73 1.06
C ASN A 59 -27.52 -8.55 2.31
N GLY A 60 -27.70 -7.31 2.81
CA GLY A 60 -28.46 -6.95 4.00
C GLY A 60 -27.71 -7.14 5.32
N ARG A 61 -26.41 -7.45 5.28
CA ARG A 61 -25.55 -7.58 6.44
C ARG A 61 -24.52 -6.47 6.44
N PHE A 62 -24.05 -6.08 7.60
CA PHE A 62 -23.09 -5.00 7.76
C PHE A 62 -21.84 -5.50 8.49
N GLY A 63 -20.68 -4.93 8.16
CA GLY A 63 -19.44 -5.21 8.86
C GLY A 63 -18.78 -6.53 8.47
N GLU A 64 -19.19 -7.11 7.35
CA GLU A 64 -18.53 -8.27 6.75
C GLU A 64 -17.22 -7.85 6.04
N PRO A 65 -16.31 -8.80 5.73
CA PRO A 65 -15.07 -8.47 5.04
C PRO A 65 -15.25 -7.74 3.70
N ARG A 66 -16.39 -7.95 3.01
CA ARG A 66 -16.74 -7.27 1.75
C ARG A 66 -17.20 -5.84 1.94
N ASP A 67 -17.66 -5.49 3.16
CA ASP A 67 -18.11 -4.15 3.53
C ASP A 67 -16.95 -3.24 3.98
N ALA A 68 -15.75 -3.79 4.07
CA ALA A 68 -14.59 -3.00 4.42
C ALA A 68 -14.12 -2.13 3.24
N MET A 69 -13.37 -1.07 3.53
CA MET A 69 -12.77 -0.16 2.55
C MET A 69 -11.97 -0.92 1.48
N ALA A 70 -11.31 -1.99 1.88
CA ALA A 70 -10.77 -3.04 1.05
C ALA A 70 -10.94 -4.37 1.81
N TYR A 71 -11.16 -5.45 1.08
CA TYR A 71 -11.46 -6.76 1.64
C TYR A 71 -10.48 -7.15 2.74
N GLY A 72 -10.99 -7.45 3.92
CA GLY A 72 -10.19 -7.90 5.06
C GLY A 72 -11.08 -8.25 6.26
N ARG A 73 -10.68 -9.27 7.00
CA ARG A 73 -11.41 -9.77 8.17
C ARG A 73 -11.19 -8.93 9.42
N PHE A 74 -10.16 -8.12 9.45
CA PHE A 74 -9.85 -7.19 10.52
C PHE A 74 -9.04 -6.00 9.98
N ALA A 75 -9.15 -4.85 10.63
CA ALA A 75 -8.41 -3.66 10.25
C ALA A 75 -6.91 -3.85 10.46
N GLY A 76 -6.13 -3.74 9.38
CA GLY A 76 -4.69 -3.97 9.41
C GLY A 76 -4.24 -5.27 8.75
N GLN A 77 -5.16 -6.09 8.23
CA GLN A 77 -4.80 -7.31 7.52
C GLN A 77 -4.00 -7.00 6.25
N ALA A 78 -2.96 -7.80 5.99
CA ALA A 78 -2.22 -7.81 4.71
C ALA A 78 -1.74 -6.41 4.25
N GLY A 79 -1.12 -5.66 5.12
CA GLY A 79 -0.52 -4.35 4.81
C GLY A 79 0.86 -4.46 4.17
N MET A 80 1.59 -3.35 4.24
CA MET A 80 2.97 -3.24 3.78
C MET A 80 3.89 -2.79 4.91
N ALA A 81 5.16 -3.16 4.81
CA ALA A 81 6.19 -2.69 5.73
C ALA A 81 7.54 -2.51 5.04
N VAL A 82 8.33 -1.58 5.53
CA VAL A 82 9.71 -1.35 5.09
C VAL A 82 10.66 -1.78 6.21
N LEU A 83 11.64 -2.62 5.85
CA LEU A 83 12.82 -2.88 6.66
C LEU A 83 13.98 -2.15 6.01
N SER A 84 14.73 -1.36 6.79
CA SER A 84 15.85 -0.60 6.25
C SER A 84 17.07 -0.65 7.18
N ARG A 85 18.25 -0.78 6.58
CA ARG A 85 19.53 -0.54 7.26
C ARG A 85 19.89 0.94 7.27
N LEU A 86 19.29 1.70 6.36
CA LEU A 86 19.46 3.14 6.23
C LEU A 86 18.33 3.87 6.96
N PRO A 87 18.58 5.07 7.50
CA PRO A 87 17.56 5.84 8.19
C PRO A 87 16.35 6.15 7.30
N ILE A 88 15.15 6.06 7.87
CA ILE A 88 13.90 6.48 7.24
C ILE A 88 13.56 7.89 7.74
N ASP A 89 13.36 8.84 6.82
CA ASP A 89 12.89 10.19 7.17
C ASP A 89 11.37 10.16 7.38
N THR A 90 10.96 9.74 8.59
CA THR A 90 9.55 9.55 8.92
C THR A 90 8.74 10.84 8.90
N ALA A 91 9.39 12.01 9.07
CA ALA A 91 8.74 13.31 9.00
C ALA A 91 8.33 13.72 7.57
N GLN A 92 8.95 13.10 6.57
CA GLN A 92 8.72 13.39 5.15
C GLN A 92 7.95 12.27 4.42
N ILE A 93 7.39 11.31 5.15
CA ILE A 93 6.52 10.29 4.56
C ILE A 93 5.26 10.96 4.02
N ARG A 94 4.91 10.66 2.77
CA ARG A 94 3.60 11.02 2.21
C ARG A 94 2.74 9.76 2.11
N ASP A 95 1.56 9.83 2.72
CA ASP A 95 0.57 8.76 2.73
C ASP A 95 -0.61 9.13 1.82
N PHE A 96 -0.75 8.43 0.71
CA PHE A 96 -1.83 8.62 -0.26
C PHE A 96 -2.95 7.57 -0.11
N SER A 97 -2.88 6.71 0.91
CA SER A 97 -3.88 5.63 1.10
C SER A 97 -5.29 6.16 1.35
N GLY A 98 -5.42 7.43 1.76
CA GLY A 98 -6.69 8.14 1.91
C GLY A 98 -7.26 8.72 0.61
N PHE A 99 -6.54 8.65 -0.52
CA PHE A 99 -6.99 9.20 -1.80
C PHE A 99 -8.27 8.51 -2.27
N LEU A 100 -9.29 9.30 -2.65
CA LEU A 100 -10.58 8.75 -3.06
C LEU A 100 -10.52 8.23 -4.51
N TRP A 101 -11.15 7.09 -4.75
CA TRP A 101 -11.14 6.50 -6.09
C TRP A 101 -11.76 7.41 -7.15
N GLN A 102 -12.86 8.08 -6.81
CA GLN A 102 -13.53 9.03 -7.71
C GLN A 102 -12.66 10.24 -8.10
N ASP A 103 -11.65 10.59 -7.30
CA ASP A 103 -10.81 11.76 -7.54
C ASP A 103 -9.64 11.46 -8.49
N LEU A 104 -9.43 10.19 -8.86
CA LEU A 104 -8.43 9.85 -9.86
C LEU A 104 -8.93 10.28 -11.25
N PRO A 105 -8.19 11.11 -11.99
CA PRO A 105 -8.55 11.48 -13.35
C PRO A 105 -8.72 10.25 -14.25
N HIS A 106 -9.85 10.17 -14.97
CA HIS A 106 -10.21 9.03 -15.82
C HIS A 106 -10.30 7.70 -15.08
N ASN A 107 -10.75 7.71 -13.82
CA ASN A 107 -10.95 6.50 -13.05
C ASN A 107 -11.99 5.56 -13.68
N LEU A 108 -11.84 4.27 -13.38
CA LEU A 108 -12.73 3.21 -13.86
C LEU A 108 -13.72 2.76 -12.80
N ALA A 109 -13.94 3.55 -11.73
CA ALA A 109 -14.83 3.18 -10.64
C ALA A 109 -16.22 2.82 -11.19
N PRO A 110 -16.78 1.63 -10.85
CA PRO A 110 -18.12 1.26 -11.27
C PRO A 110 -19.17 2.25 -10.80
N VAL A 111 -20.25 2.39 -11.59
CA VAL A 111 -21.41 3.21 -11.20
C VAL A 111 -21.96 2.70 -9.86
N GLY A 112 -22.22 3.62 -8.93
CA GLY A 112 -22.67 3.28 -7.58
C GLY A 112 -21.55 3.05 -6.57
N THR A 113 -20.27 3.20 -6.97
CA THR A 113 -19.17 3.21 -6.00
C THR A 113 -19.38 4.33 -4.99
N PRO A 114 -19.36 4.06 -3.65
CA PRO A 114 -19.56 5.08 -2.65
C PRO A 114 -18.53 6.21 -2.75
N ALA A 115 -18.96 7.46 -2.57
CA ALA A 115 -18.07 8.64 -2.67
C ALA A 115 -16.90 8.59 -1.68
N MET A 116 -17.05 7.91 -0.55
CA MET A 116 -15.99 7.72 0.44
C MET A 116 -14.98 6.60 0.09
N GLN A 117 -15.22 5.86 -1.00
CA GLN A 117 -14.37 4.72 -1.37
C GLN A 117 -12.96 5.20 -1.69
N ARG A 118 -11.99 4.74 -0.93
CA ARG A 118 -10.58 4.98 -1.19
C ARG A 118 -10.10 4.14 -2.35
N LEU A 119 -9.19 4.69 -3.14
CA LEU A 119 -8.56 3.98 -4.26
C LEU A 119 -7.74 2.80 -3.77
N SER A 120 -6.82 3.06 -2.83
CA SER A 120 -5.85 2.05 -2.38
C SER A 120 -6.51 0.90 -1.62
N THR A 121 -6.17 -0.31 -1.99
CA THR A 121 -6.51 -1.52 -1.24
C THR A 121 -5.67 -1.63 0.02
N SER A 122 -4.36 -1.75 -0.09
CA SER A 122 -3.48 -1.66 1.07
C SER A 122 -3.07 -0.21 1.32
N GLY A 123 -2.39 0.42 0.37
CA GLY A 123 -1.97 1.80 0.48
C GLY A 123 -1.08 2.22 -0.68
N HIS A 124 -0.86 3.54 -0.78
CA HIS A 124 0.15 4.15 -1.64
C HIS A 124 0.98 5.09 -0.78
N TYR A 125 2.28 4.89 -0.73
CA TYR A 125 3.16 5.61 0.18
C TYR A 125 4.42 6.08 -0.54
N GLU A 126 4.87 7.28 -0.22
CA GLU A 126 6.23 7.73 -0.50
C GLU A 126 7.01 7.69 0.81
N VAL A 127 8.05 6.87 0.85
CA VAL A 127 8.90 6.66 2.03
C VAL A 127 10.32 7.10 1.71
N PRO A 128 10.80 8.26 2.19
CA PRO A 128 12.15 8.72 1.95
C PRO A 128 13.17 7.95 2.82
N ILE A 129 14.19 7.40 2.16
CA ILE A 129 15.35 6.75 2.77
C ILE A 129 16.54 7.70 2.68
N ILE A 130 17.23 7.95 3.79
CA ILE A 130 18.41 8.80 3.83
C ILE A 130 19.62 7.96 3.43
N LEU A 131 20.25 8.33 2.31
CA LEU A 131 21.45 7.69 1.80
C LEU A 131 22.70 8.13 2.57
N PRO A 132 23.83 7.38 2.51
CA PRO A 132 25.05 7.74 3.21
C PRO A 132 25.66 9.11 2.86
N ASP A 133 25.35 9.61 1.67
CA ASP A 133 25.75 10.95 1.20
C ASP A 133 24.80 12.08 1.63
N GLY A 134 23.75 11.75 2.41
CA GLY A 134 22.74 12.69 2.89
C GLY A 134 21.59 12.96 1.92
N HIS A 135 21.66 12.46 0.69
CA HIS A 135 20.53 12.54 -0.24
C HIS A 135 19.39 11.60 0.18
N ARG A 136 18.19 11.81 -0.39
CA ARG A 136 17.03 10.97 -0.13
C ARG A 136 16.66 10.18 -1.38
N LEU A 137 16.59 8.85 -1.24
CA LEU A 137 15.91 7.98 -2.21
C LEU A 137 14.45 7.81 -1.76
N ARG A 138 13.50 8.20 -2.59
CA ARG A 138 12.08 8.05 -2.28
C ARG A 138 11.57 6.70 -2.77
N LEU A 139 11.12 5.86 -1.86
CA LEU A 139 10.43 4.63 -2.21
C LEU A 139 8.95 4.93 -2.44
N LEU A 140 8.46 4.69 -3.64
CA LEU A 140 7.06 4.78 -3.99
C LEU A 140 6.49 3.36 -3.86
N ALA A 141 5.76 3.12 -2.77
CA ALA A 141 5.32 1.78 -2.39
C ALA A 141 3.82 1.60 -2.55
N TYR A 142 3.39 0.48 -3.15
CA TYR A 142 1.98 0.12 -3.25
C TYR A 142 1.76 -1.39 -3.27
N TYR A 143 0.52 -1.78 -2.97
CA TYR A 143 0.07 -3.17 -3.07
C TYR A 143 -1.36 -3.15 -3.58
N ALA A 144 -1.53 -3.42 -4.88
CA ALA A 144 -2.80 -3.37 -5.57
C ALA A 144 -3.68 -4.60 -5.27
N THR A 145 -4.99 -4.44 -5.40
CA THR A 145 -5.93 -5.56 -5.32
C THR A 145 -5.68 -6.58 -6.42
N PRO A 146 -5.85 -7.90 -6.18
CA PRO A 146 -5.91 -8.87 -7.28
C PRO A 146 -7.08 -8.56 -8.22
N PRO A 147 -6.90 -8.60 -9.56
CA PRO A 147 -7.95 -8.30 -10.54
C PRO A 147 -8.93 -9.47 -10.74
N VAL A 148 -9.36 -10.09 -9.65
CA VAL A 148 -10.20 -11.29 -9.60
C VAL A 148 -11.07 -11.27 -8.34
N PHE A 149 -11.94 -12.27 -8.15
CA PHE A 149 -12.82 -12.47 -6.99
C PHE A 149 -14.00 -11.49 -6.91
N ASP A 150 -14.46 -10.99 -8.05
CA ASP A 150 -15.61 -10.10 -8.19
C ASP A 150 -16.61 -10.59 -9.24
N GLY A 151 -17.64 -9.81 -9.50
CA GLY A 151 -18.70 -10.12 -10.45
C GLY A 151 -18.47 -9.53 -11.84
N PRO A 152 -19.54 -9.53 -12.68
CA PRO A 152 -19.47 -8.98 -14.04
C PRO A 152 -19.11 -7.49 -14.12
N GLU A 153 -19.25 -6.76 -13.03
CA GLU A 153 -18.87 -5.34 -12.91
C GLU A 153 -17.38 -5.11 -12.95
N ASP A 154 -16.56 -6.18 -12.79
CA ASP A 154 -15.09 -6.14 -12.82
C ASP A 154 -14.52 -5.07 -11.89
N ARG A 155 -15.05 -4.97 -10.68
CA ARG A 155 -14.64 -3.94 -9.71
C ARG A 155 -13.17 -4.05 -9.34
N ASN A 156 -12.68 -5.27 -9.10
CA ASN A 156 -11.30 -5.49 -8.69
C ASN A 156 -10.33 -5.27 -9.85
N GLY A 157 -10.66 -5.68 -11.07
CA GLY A 157 -9.84 -5.42 -12.25
C GLY A 157 -9.71 -3.91 -12.52
N ARG A 158 -10.81 -3.18 -12.47
CA ARG A 158 -10.84 -1.71 -12.60
C ARG A 158 -10.06 -1.02 -11.49
N ARG A 159 -10.21 -1.49 -10.24
CA ARG A 159 -9.48 -0.92 -9.11
C ARG A 159 -7.98 -1.19 -9.23
N ASN A 160 -7.59 -2.41 -9.60
CA ASN A 160 -6.19 -2.77 -9.84
C ASN A 160 -5.53 -1.87 -10.89
N HIS A 161 -6.23 -1.67 -12.04
CA HIS A 161 -5.79 -0.73 -13.06
C HIS A 161 -5.55 0.66 -12.49
N ASP A 162 -6.52 1.20 -11.76
CA ASP A 162 -6.48 2.55 -11.23
C ASP A 162 -5.46 2.71 -10.10
N GLU A 163 -5.27 1.70 -9.25
CA GLU A 163 -4.20 1.67 -8.23
C GLU A 163 -2.81 1.77 -8.89
N THR A 164 -2.61 1.09 -10.01
CA THR A 164 -1.36 1.17 -10.77
C THR A 164 -1.25 2.51 -11.52
N ALA A 165 -2.34 2.99 -12.11
CA ALA A 165 -2.39 4.27 -12.82
C ALA A 165 -2.17 5.47 -11.91
N PHE A 166 -2.45 5.38 -10.61
CA PHE A 166 -2.19 6.45 -9.63
C PHE A 166 -0.76 6.97 -9.73
N TRP A 167 0.22 6.08 -9.78
CA TRP A 167 1.63 6.47 -9.87
C TRP A 167 1.94 7.22 -11.16
N LEU A 168 1.40 6.76 -12.31
CA LEU A 168 1.57 7.47 -13.56
C LEU A 168 0.97 8.87 -13.49
N ARG A 169 -0.24 9.02 -12.93
CA ARG A 169 -0.90 10.31 -12.77
C ARG A 169 -0.13 11.25 -11.84
N LEU A 170 0.39 10.71 -10.73
CA LEU A 170 1.21 11.49 -9.81
C LEU A 170 2.52 11.95 -10.46
N LEU A 171 3.26 11.04 -11.09
CA LEU A 171 4.57 11.32 -11.69
C LEU A 171 4.48 12.29 -12.88
N THR A 172 3.35 12.30 -13.59
CA THR A 172 3.11 13.21 -14.72
C THR A 172 2.41 14.51 -14.33
N GLY A 173 2.20 14.77 -13.02
CA GLY A 173 1.61 16.01 -12.52
C GLY A 173 0.12 16.16 -12.83
N GLN A 174 -0.61 15.06 -13.05
CA GLN A 174 -2.04 15.06 -13.35
C GLN A 174 -2.91 15.04 -12.08
N LEU A 175 -2.30 14.92 -10.89
CA LEU A 175 -3.01 15.01 -9.61
C LEU A 175 -2.80 16.39 -8.97
N PRO A 176 -3.72 16.83 -8.11
CA PRO A 176 -3.54 18.06 -7.32
C PRO A 176 -2.50 17.88 -6.19
N ILE A 177 -1.61 16.94 -6.34
CA ILE A 177 -0.54 16.56 -5.42
C ILE A 177 0.77 16.70 -6.19
N PRO A 178 1.79 17.39 -5.66
CA PRO A 178 3.07 17.52 -6.36
C PRO A 178 3.73 16.15 -6.55
N PRO A 179 4.35 15.89 -7.70
CA PRO A 179 5.12 14.67 -7.92
C PRO A 179 6.28 14.56 -6.92
N PRO A 180 6.79 13.34 -6.67
CA PRO A 180 7.98 13.16 -5.84
C PRO A 180 9.21 13.74 -6.53
N GLU A 181 10.09 14.33 -5.73
CA GLU A 181 11.40 14.76 -6.22
C GLU A 181 12.31 13.55 -6.47
N PRO A 182 13.08 13.55 -7.56
CA PRO A 182 14.05 12.47 -7.79
C PRO A 182 15.24 12.56 -6.81
N PRO A 183 15.96 11.43 -6.58
CA PRO A 183 15.69 10.11 -7.13
C PRO A 183 14.56 9.36 -6.41
N PHE A 184 13.82 8.55 -7.16
CA PHE A 184 12.81 7.67 -6.59
C PHE A 184 12.86 6.27 -7.22
N ALA A 185 12.31 5.28 -6.51
CA ALA A 185 12.11 3.93 -6.98
C ALA A 185 10.66 3.50 -6.70
N LEU A 186 9.96 3.01 -7.72
CA LEU A 186 8.62 2.44 -7.58
C LEU A 186 8.74 0.95 -7.28
N LEU A 187 8.24 0.54 -6.13
CA LEU A 187 8.27 -0.83 -5.63
C LEU A 187 6.86 -1.26 -5.23
N GLY A 188 6.53 -2.52 -5.43
CA GLY A 188 5.25 -3.02 -4.98
C GLY A 188 4.84 -4.34 -5.64
N GLN A 189 3.58 -4.65 -5.42
CA GLN A 189 2.94 -5.80 -6.05
C GLN A 189 1.71 -5.32 -6.81
N SER A 190 1.78 -5.36 -8.13
CA SER A 190 0.67 -4.98 -9.02
C SER A 190 -0.41 -6.05 -9.10
N ASN A 191 -0.10 -7.31 -8.76
CA ASN A 191 -0.97 -8.46 -8.97
C ASN A 191 -1.40 -8.66 -10.45
N LEU A 192 -0.56 -8.21 -11.37
CA LEU A 192 -0.71 -8.41 -12.82
C LEU A 192 0.39 -9.34 -13.30
N ASP A 193 0.05 -10.26 -14.18
CA ASP A 193 1.04 -11.01 -14.96
C ASP A 193 1.62 -10.11 -16.05
N PRO A 194 2.93 -10.20 -16.32
CA PRO A 194 3.58 -9.44 -17.39
C PRO A 194 3.05 -9.78 -18.77
#